data_e154a8512dac87719d36e824e8d2eb76
#
_entry.id   e154a8512dac87719d36e824e8d2eb76
#
_cell.length_a   1.000
_cell.length_b   1.000
_cell.length_c   1.000
_cell.angle_alpha   90.00
_cell.angle_beta   90.00
_cell.angle_gamma   90.00
#
_symmetry.space_group_name_H-M   'P 1'
#
loop_
_entity.id
_entity.type
_entity.pdbx_description
1 polymer ?
#
loop_
_entity_poly.entity_id
_entity_poly.type
_entity_poly.pdbx_seq_one_letter_code
_entity_poly.pdbx_strand_id
1 'polypeptide(L)'
;MNPLLSLLKSALIVVAAVTTLRAADPKPSAMNPPKFEKATFGAGCFWGVEYQYAKIPGVESAVCGYAGGKTENPTYEQICAKGTGHAEVIEVTFDPAKVSYRTLVEYFFKMHDPTQVNRQGPDIGDQYRSVIFTHSPEQQKVAEDVKAALTLAKVFARPIATQVEKAPRFWRAEEYHQKYYQLRGKKPYCHLVPFAEEK
;
A
#
# COMPACT_ATOMS: atom_id res chain seq x y z
N MET A 1 20.88 -73.73 68.54
CA MET A 1 22.26 -73.20 68.83
C MET A 1 22.57 -72.11 67.81
N ASN A 2 22.70 -71.00 68.33
CA ASN A 2 23.14 -69.66 67.99
C ASN A 2 22.99 -69.09 66.53
N PRO A 3 22.53 -67.85 66.62
CA PRO A 3 22.20 -66.98 65.43
C PRO A 3 23.36 -66.08 65.08
N LEU A 4 23.42 -65.62 63.90
CA LEU A 4 24.22 -64.46 63.49
C LEU A 4 23.37 -63.37 62.89
N LEU A 5 23.35 -62.28 63.59
CA LEU A 5 22.80 -60.96 63.17
C LEU A 5 23.52 -60.48 61.92
N SER A 6 22.78 -60.07 60.90
CA SER A 6 23.32 -59.30 59.82
C SER A 6 22.54 -57.96 59.73
N LEU A 7 23.26 -56.92 60.05
CA LEU A 7 22.81 -55.52 59.97
C LEU A 7 22.77 -55.07 58.51
N LEU A 8 21.59 -54.87 57.98
CA LEU A 8 21.42 -54.13 56.69
C LEU A 8 21.35 -52.64 57.00
N LYS A 9 22.37 -51.94 56.56
CA LYS A 9 22.40 -50.49 56.51
C LYS A 9 21.59 -50.01 55.28
N SER A 10 20.43 -49.44 55.51
CA SER A 10 19.66 -48.75 54.48
C SER A 10 20.32 -47.41 54.15
N ALA A 11 20.90 -47.27 52.97
CA ALA A 11 21.35 -46.00 52.45
C ALA A 11 20.17 -45.24 51.81
N LEU A 12 19.79 -44.17 52.41
CA LEU A 12 18.75 -43.26 51.91
C LEU A 12 19.35 -42.37 50.81
N ILE A 13 19.05 -42.65 49.55
CA ILE A 13 19.47 -41.79 48.42
C ILE A 13 18.42 -40.66 48.32
N VAL A 14 18.82 -39.44 48.71
CA VAL A 14 18.05 -38.25 48.50
C VAL A 14 18.31 -37.77 47.08
N VAL A 15 17.36 -38.00 46.18
CA VAL A 15 17.38 -37.43 44.83
C VAL A 15 16.89 -35.99 44.92
N ALA A 16 17.82 -35.03 44.86
CA ALA A 16 17.47 -33.62 44.77
C ALA A 16 17.00 -33.34 43.32
N ALA A 17 15.72 -33.13 43.17
CA ALA A 17 15.14 -32.65 41.90
C ALA A 17 15.54 -31.19 41.66
N VAL A 18 16.52 -30.98 40.77
CA VAL A 18 16.88 -29.64 40.29
C VAL A 18 15.77 -29.19 39.28
N THR A 19 14.81 -28.47 39.73
CA THR A 19 13.85 -27.75 38.87
C THR A 19 14.58 -26.59 38.22
N THR A 20 15.05 -26.75 36.96
CA THR A 20 15.52 -25.65 36.13
C THR A 20 14.34 -24.76 35.76
N LEU A 21 14.22 -23.59 36.40
CA LEU A 21 13.33 -22.53 35.95
C LEU A 21 13.78 -22.09 34.55
N ARG A 22 13.06 -22.56 33.53
CA ARG A 22 13.24 -22.08 32.15
C ARG A 22 12.72 -20.66 32.10
N ALA A 23 13.60 -19.68 31.97
CA ALA A 23 13.20 -18.30 31.72
C ALA A 23 12.32 -18.27 30.46
N ALA A 24 11.12 -17.74 30.58
CA ALA A 24 10.23 -17.53 29.45
C ALA A 24 10.92 -16.60 28.44
N ASP A 25 11.00 -17.03 27.18
CA ASP A 25 11.51 -16.19 26.10
C ASP A 25 10.76 -14.87 26.10
N PRO A 26 11.42 -13.73 25.95
CA PRO A 26 10.75 -12.44 25.93
C PRO A 26 9.78 -12.42 24.75
N LYS A 27 8.50 -12.23 25.04
CA LYS A 27 7.43 -12.01 24.04
C LYS A 27 7.91 -10.92 23.11
N PRO A 28 7.84 -11.10 21.75
CA PRO A 28 8.23 -10.06 20.82
C PRO A 28 7.52 -8.76 21.19
N SER A 29 8.30 -7.71 21.42
CA SER A 29 7.75 -6.38 21.68
C SER A 29 6.87 -6.02 20.49
N ALA A 30 5.58 -5.77 20.75
CA ALA A 30 4.68 -5.25 19.73
C ALA A 30 5.25 -3.90 19.30
N MET A 31 5.92 -3.86 18.13
CA MET A 31 6.31 -2.59 17.53
C MET A 31 5.04 -1.79 17.33
N ASN A 32 4.99 -0.58 17.86
CA ASN A 32 3.91 0.34 17.55
C ASN A 32 3.83 0.44 16.03
N PRO A 33 2.64 0.33 15.41
CA PRO A 33 2.51 0.49 13.98
C PRO A 33 3.12 1.83 13.57
N PRO A 34 3.74 1.93 12.38
CA PRO A 34 4.33 3.18 11.94
C PRO A 34 3.26 4.26 11.93
N LYS A 35 3.61 5.46 12.38
CA LYS A 35 2.68 6.60 12.42
C LYS A 35 2.09 6.93 11.03
N PHE A 36 2.81 6.61 9.96
CA PHE A 36 2.42 6.83 8.58
C PHE A 36 2.61 5.57 7.76
N GLU A 37 1.69 5.38 6.81
CA GLU A 37 1.75 4.32 5.80
C GLU A 37 1.89 4.92 4.40
N LYS A 38 2.28 4.07 3.44
CA LYS A 38 2.37 4.42 2.03
C LYS A 38 1.29 3.72 1.20
N ALA A 39 0.81 4.41 0.16
CA ALA A 39 -0.05 3.87 -0.89
C ALA A 39 0.40 4.43 -2.23
N THR A 40 0.30 3.65 -3.32
CA THR A 40 0.72 4.11 -4.65
C THR A 40 -0.36 3.85 -5.67
N PHE A 41 -0.76 4.91 -6.42
CA PHE A 41 -1.88 4.90 -7.33
C PHE A 41 -1.52 5.52 -8.68
N GLY A 42 -1.90 4.83 -9.77
CA GLY A 42 -1.88 5.36 -11.14
C GLY A 42 -3.30 5.40 -11.70
N ALA A 43 -3.79 6.58 -12.05
CA ALA A 43 -5.16 6.82 -12.50
C ALA A 43 -5.21 7.84 -13.67
N GLY A 44 -4.29 7.76 -14.61
CA GLY A 44 -4.09 8.75 -15.66
C GLY A 44 -3.04 9.78 -15.29
N CYS A 45 -3.15 11.02 -15.80
CA CYS A 45 -2.21 12.09 -15.52
C CYS A 45 -2.02 12.33 -14.02
N PHE A 46 -0.82 12.13 -13.51
CA PHE A 46 -0.50 12.22 -12.09
C PHE A 46 -0.71 13.61 -11.47
N TRP A 47 -0.71 14.69 -12.25
CA TRP A 47 -0.99 16.03 -11.72
C TRP A 47 -2.40 16.14 -11.12
N GLY A 48 -3.40 15.54 -11.80
CA GLY A 48 -4.77 15.50 -11.32
C GLY A 48 -4.93 14.60 -10.11
N VAL A 49 -4.27 13.45 -10.15
CA VAL A 49 -4.30 12.47 -9.05
C VAL A 49 -3.65 13.05 -7.78
N GLU A 50 -2.46 13.67 -7.89
CA GLU A 50 -1.78 14.38 -6.80
C GLU A 50 -2.67 15.45 -6.17
N TYR A 51 -3.24 16.31 -7.01
CA TYR A 51 -4.09 17.41 -6.57
C TYR A 51 -5.29 16.96 -5.75
N GLN A 52 -5.90 15.84 -6.12
CA GLN A 52 -7.05 15.29 -5.42
C GLN A 52 -6.64 14.63 -4.09
N TYR A 53 -5.62 13.78 -4.11
CA TYR A 53 -5.18 13.08 -2.90
C TYR A 53 -4.58 14.01 -1.85
N ALA A 54 -3.88 15.07 -2.26
CA ALA A 54 -3.32 16.07 -1.34
C ALA A 54 -4.40 16.83 -0.53
N LYS A 55 -5.68 16.72 -0.89
CA LYS A 55 -6.80 17.36 -0.17
C LYS A 55 -7.49 16.43 0.82
N ILE A 56 -7.18 15.15 0.83
CA ILE A 56 -7.82 14.17 1.70
C ILE A 56 -7.32 14.37 3.13
N PRO A 57 -8.22 14.63 4.11
CA PRO A 57 -7.81 14.71 5.51
C PRO A 57 -7.12 13.41 5.94
N GLY A 58 -5.94 13.52 6.54
CA GLY A 58 -5.11 12.36 6.91
C GLY A 58 -4.04 12.01 5.89
N VAL A 59 -4.07 12.54 4.67
CA VAL A 59 -2.94 12.48 3.73
C VAL A 59 -1.92 13.54 4.11
N GLU A 60 -0.71 13.11 4.41
CA GLU A 60 0.42 13.98 4.76
C GLU A 60 1.14 14.50 3.50
N SER A 61 1.29 13.64 2.51
CA SER A 61 1.89 14.01 1.23
C SER A 61 1.39 13.11 0.10
N ALA A 62 1.35 13.68 -1.11
CA ALA A 62 1.20 12.97 -2.37
C ALA A 62 2.33 13.45 -3.30
N VAL A 63 3.09 12.53 -3.86
CA VAL A 63 4.29 12.81 -4.66
C VAL A 63 4.15 12.16 -6.03
N CYS A 64 4.24 12.95 -7.10
CA CYS A 64 4.26 12.45 -8.48
C CYS A 64 5.52 11.63 -8.77
N GLY A 65 5.38 10.53 -9.48
CA GLY A 65 6.48 9.67 -9.88
C GLY A 65 6.10 8.63 -10.92
N TYR A 66 7.03 7.71 -11.15
CA TYR A 66 6.94 6.64 -12.13
C TYR A 66 7.16 5.29 -11.44
N ALA A 67 6.38 4.27 -11.81
CA ALA A 67 6.51 2.93 -11.25
C ALA A 67 6.03 1.84 -12.21
N GLY A 68 6.47 0.60 -12.02
CA GLY A 68 5.99 -0.58 -12.74
C GLY A 68 6.67 -0.84 -14.08
N GLY A 69 7.62 0.00 -14.50
CA GLY A 69 8.38 -0.19 -15.71
C GLY A 69 9.75 -0.84 -15.50
N LYS A 70 10.54 -0.90 -16.59
CA LYS A 70 11.84 -1.58 -16.63
C LYS A 70 13.02 -0.62 -16.61
N THR A 71 12.80 0.66 -16.96
CA THR A 71 13.87 1.67 -17.05
C THR A 71 14.21 2.14 -15.64
N GLU A 72 15.48 2.14 -15.30
CA GLU A 72 15.95 2.72 -14.03
C GLU A 72 16.08 4.23 -14.18
N ASN A 73 15.67 4.95 -13.12
CA ASN A 73 15.71 6.41 -13.06
C ASN A 73 15.16 7.08 -14.33
N PRO A 74 13.89 6.76 -14.72
CA PRO A 74 13.33 7.26 -15.97
C PRO A 74 13.13 8.78 -15.93
N THR A 75 13.30 9.44 -17.07
CA THR A 75 12.92 10.85 -17.25
C THR A 75 11.54 10.97 -17.88
N TYR A 76 10.92 12.14 -17.75
CA TYR A 76 9.61 12.40 -18.36
C TYR A 76 9.62 12.21 -19.89
N GLU A 77 10.68 12.64 -20.55
CA GLU A 77 10.84 12.44 -22.01
C GLU A 77 10.81 10.96 -22.39
N GLN A 78 11.48 10.10 -21.59
CA GLN A 78 11.47 8.65 -21.80
C GLN A 78 10.08 8.06 -21.59
N ILE A 79 9.33 8.53 -20.57
CA ILE A 79 7.95 8.11 -20.32
C ILE A 79 7.06 8.49 -21.53
N CYS A 80 7.18 9.73 -22.03
CA CYS A 80 6.43 10.21 -23.18
C CYS A 80 6.80 9.48 -24.48
N ALA A 81 8.07 9.10 -24.65
CA ALA A 81 8.54 8.34 -25.82
C ALA A 81 7.98 6.91 -25.86
N LYS A 82 7.35 6.44 -24.78
CA LYS A 82 6.78 5.09 -24.57
C LYS A 82 7.86 3.98 -24.49
N GLY A 83 7.44 2.78 -24.15
CA GLY A 83 8.32 1.60 -24.10
C GLY A 83 9.06 1.42 -22.77
N THR A 84 8.99 2.37 -21.85
CA THR A 84 9.55 2.21 -20.49
C THR A 84 8.75 1.22 -19.64
N GLY A 85 7.44 1.09 -19.93
CA GLY A 85 6.49 0.30 -19.16
C GLY A 85 6.10 0.93 -17.81
N HIS A 86 6.63 2.11 -17.48
CA HIS A 86 6.21 2.82 -16.26
C HIS A 86 4.82 3.43 -16.40
N ALA A 87 4.05 3.41 -15.30
CA ALA A 87 2.88 4.26 -15.14
C ALA A 87 3.28 5.58 -14.50
N GLU A 88 2.57 6.66 -14.86
CA GLU A 88 2.48 7.84 -14.03
C GLU A 88 1.70 7.51 -12.77
N VAL A 89 2.31 7.70 -11.61
CA VAL A 89 1.71 7.37 -10.32
C VAL A 89 1.93 8.48 -9.30
N ILE A 90 1.16 8.42 -8.23
CA ILE A 90 1.46 9.15 -7.01
C ILE A 90 1.83 8.17 -5.89
N GLU A 91 2.83 8.51 -5.09
CA GLU A 91 3.08 7.87 -3.80
C GLU A 91 2.48 8.74 -2.71
N VAL A 92 1.49 8.20 -2.00
CA VAL A 92 0.77 8.85 -0.91
C VAL A 92 1.35 8.39 0.42
N THR A 93 1.69 9.33 1.29
CA THR A 93 1.96 9.07 2.71
C THR A 93 0.75 9.51 3.52
N PHE A 94 0.17 8.64 4.33
CA PHE A 94 -1.05 8.92 5.07
C PHE A 94 -1.00 8.42 6.52
N ASP A 95 -1.79 9.06 7.38
CA ASP A 95 -1.99 8.66 8.78
C ASP A 95 -3.18 7.68 8.85
N PRO A 96 -2.94 6.37 9.10
CA PRO A 96 -4.02 5.37 9.14
C PRO A 96 -5.01 5.58 10.28
N ALA A 97 -4.67 6.41 11.28
CA ALA A 97 -5.60 6.80 12.34
C ALA A 97 -6.61 7.86 11.88
N LYS A 98 -6.36 8.56 10.76
CA LYS A 98 -7.22 9.61 10.22
C LYS A 98 -7.95 9.19 8.95
N VAL A 99 -7.30 8.42 8.09
CA VAL A 99 -7.90 7.91 6.85
C VAL A 99 -7.42 6.48 6.62
N SER A 100 -8.37 5.56 6.36
CA SER A 100 -8.02 4.16 6.10
C SER A 100 -7.51 3.97 4.68
N TYR A 101 -6.65 2.95 4.46
CA TYR A 101 -6.25 2.55 3.11
C TYR A 101 -7.46 2.19 2.23
N ARG A 102 -8.49 1.53 2.80
CA ARG A 102 -9.74 1.24 2.11
C ARG A 102 -10.40 2.50 1.57
N THR A 103 -10.51 3.56 2.37
CA THR A 103 -11.07 4.85 1.95
C THR A 103 -10.30 5.45 0.77
N LEU A 104 -8.94 5.36 0.79
CA LEU A 104 -8.12 5.81 -0.32
C LEU A 104 -8.35 5.00 -1.60
N VAL A 105 -8.52 3.68 -1.50
CA VAL A 105 -8.84 2.80 -2.63
C VAL A 105 -10.25 3.06 -3.17
N GLU A 106 -11.24 3.24 -2.32
CA GLU A 106 -12.60 3.57 -2.72
C GLU A 106 -12.65 4.92 -3.45
N TYR A 107 -11.89 5.89 -2.97
CA TYR A 107 -11.75 7.18 -3.64
C TYR A 107 -11.07 7.03 -5.01
N PHE A 108 -10.00 6.21 -5.11
CA PHE A 108 -9.35 5.89 -6.38
C PHE A 108 -10.36 5.46 -7.45
N PHE A 109 -11.27 4.54 -7.14
CA PHE A 109 -12.29 4.07 -8.09
C PHE A 109 -13.39 5.11 -8.40
N LYS A 110 -13.56 6.12 -7.55
CA LYS A 110 -14.54 7.21 -7.79
C LYS A 110 -14.00 8.32 -8.68
N MET A 111 -12.69 8.58 -8.63
CA MET A 111 -12.11 9.78 -9.23
C MET A 111 -11.73 9.63 -10.71
N HIS A 112 -11.74 8.43 -11.29
CA HIS A 112 -11.38 8.18 -12.68
C HIS A 112 -12.25 7.05 -13.27
N ASP A 113 -12.15 6.80 -14.59
CA ASP A 113 -12.80 5.65 -15.24
C ASP A 113 -11.87 4.43 -15.18
N PRO A 114 -12.05 3.49 -14.24
CA PRO A 114 -11.18 2.33 -14.07
C PRO A 114 -11.37 1.26 -15.15
N THR A 115 -12.26 1.47 -16.13
CA THR A 115 -12.52 0.53 -17.23
C THR A 115 -11.68 0.80 -18.46
N GLN A 116 -10.94 1.91 -18.50
CA GLN A 116 -10.11 2.26 -19.64
C GLN A 116 -8.77 1.53 -19.59
N VAL A 117 -8.36 0.96 -20.71
CA VAL A 117 -7.09 0.25 -20.86
C VAL A 117 -6.06 1.19 -21.49
N ASN A 118 -4.91 1.36 -20.81
CA ASN A 118 -3.79 2.18 -21.29
C ASN A 118 -4.20 3.57 -21.73
N ARG A 119 -5.14 4.18 -21.00
CA ARG A 119 -5.56 5.57 -21.20
C ARG A 119 -6.40 6.05 -20.01
N GLN A 120 -6.58 7.36 -19.89
CA GLN A 120 -7.60 7.97 -19.05
C GLN A 120 -8.12 9.25 -19.71
N GLY A 121 -9.39 9.25 -20.12
CA GLY A 121 -9.98 10.36 -20.84
C GLY A 121 -9.21 10.68 -22.13
N PRO A 122 -8.69 11.91 -22.31
CA PRO A 122 -7.93 12.32 -23.50
C PRO A 122 -6.50 11.77 -23.49
N ASP A 123 -5.95 11.40 -22.34
CA ASP A 123 -4.57 10.95 -22.19
C ASP A 123 -4.42 9.49 -22.64
N ILE A 124 -3.67 9.25 -23.72
CA ILE A 124 -3.53 7.94 -24.37
C ILE A 124 -2.09 7.43 -24.25
N GLY A 125 -1.93 6.28 -23.61
CA GLY A 125 -0.65 5.59 -23.42
C GLY A 125 -0.69 4.69 -22.19
N ASP A 126 0.21 3.69 -22.14
CA ASP A 126 0.35 2.76 -21.03
C ASP A 126 0.79 3.44 -19.73
N GLN A 127 1.44 4.61 -19.83
CA GLN A 127 1.76 5.45 -18.69
C GLN A 127 0.52 5.96 -17.94
N TYR A 128 -0.64 6.03 -18.61
CA TYR A 128 -1.90 6.51 -18.02
C TYR A 128 -2.84 5.39 -17.58
N ARG A 129 -2.32 4.15 -17.48
CA ARG A 129 -3.14 3.01 -17.06
C ARG A 129 -3.63 3.12 -15.62
N SER A 130 -4.76 2.48 -15.37
CA SER A 130 -5.30 2.33 -14.02
C SER A 130 -4.55 1.22 -13.26
N VAL A 131 -3.86 1.57 -12.18
CA VAL A 131 -3.07 0.61 -11.38
C VAL A 131 -3.00 1.02 -9.91
N ILE A 132 -3.05 0.02 -9.03
CA ILE A 132 -2.79 0.14 -7.59
C ILE A 132 -1.54 -0.69 -7.30
N PHE A 133 -0.49 -0.07 -6.77
CA PHE A 133 0.69 -0.75 -6.27
C PHE A 133 0.63 -0.86 -4.75
N THR A 134 0.63 -2.09 -4.24
CA THR A 134 0.37 -2.42 -2.83
C THR A 134 1.67 -2.64 -2.06
N HIS A 135 1.80 -2.02 -0.89
CA HIS A 135 3.01 -2.08 -0.05
C HIS A 135 2.97 -3.21 0.98
N SER A 136 1.83 -3.90 1.13
CA SER A 136 1.69 -5.06 2.00
C SER A 136 0.63 -6.04 1.49
N PRO A 137 0.63 -7.30 1.97
CA PRO A 137 -0.43 -8.26 1.66
C PRO A 137 -1.83 -7.79 2.09
N GLU A 138 -1.92 -7.04 3.19
CA GLU A 138 -3.17 -6.47 3.71
C GLU A 138 -3.71 -5.41 2.74
N GLN A 139 -2.85 -4.54 2.22
CA GLN A 139 -3.21 -3.57 1.19
C GLN A 139 -3.68 -4.26 -0.09
N GLN A 140 -2.98 -5.31 -0.52
CA GLN A 140 -3.38 -6.08 -1.70
C GLN A 140 -4.78 -6.66 -1.51
N LYS A 141 -5.01 -7.31 -0.37
CA LYS A 141 -6.32 -7.86 -0.06
C LYS A 141 -7.42 -6.79 -0.07
N VAL A 142 -7.19 -5.63 0.53
CA VAL A 142 -8.16 -4.54 0.56
C VAL A 142 -8.46 -4.01 -0.85
N ALA A 143 -7.43 -3.82 -1.69
CA ALA A 143 -7.60 -3.33 -3.07
C ALA A 143 -8.39 -4.33 -3.94
N GLU A 144 -8.09 -5.63 -3.81
CA GLU A 144 -8.80 -6.70 -4.50
C GLU A 144 -10.25 -6.84 -4.02
N ASP A 145 -10.49 -6.77 -2.71
CA ASP A 145 -11.85 -6.82 -2.12
C ASP A 145 -12.73 -5.67 -2.63
N VAL A 146 -12.19 -4.44 -2.66
CA VAL A 146 -12.93 -3.26 -3.17
C VAL A 146 -13.23 -3.44 -4.65
N LYS A 147 -12.24 -3.83 -5.47
CA LYS A 147 -12.41 -4.09 -6.90
C LYS A 147 -13.46 -5.18 -7.15
N ALA A 148 -13.43 -6.26 -6.39
CA ALA A 148 -14.39 -7.37 -6.50
C ALA A 148 -15.80 -6.91 -6.12
N ALA A 149 -15.96 -6.15 -5.05
CA ALA A 149 -17.24 -5.61 -4.62
C ALA A 149 -17.87 -4.69 -5.68
N LEU A 150 -17.08 -3.78 -6.28
CA LEU A 150 -17.53 -2.90 -7.35
C LEU A 150 -17.92 -3.68 -8.62
N THR A 151 -17.18 -4.74 -8.94
CA THR A 151 -17.47 -5.64 -10.08
C THR A 151 -18.77 -6.40 -9.86
N LEU A 152 -18.94 -6.98 -8.67
CA LEU A 152 -20.17 -7.72 -8.30
C LEU A 152 -21.40 -6.82 -8.31
N ALA A 153 -21.26 -5.60 -7.78
CA ALA A 153 -22.31 -4.58 -7.76
C ALA A 153 -22.59 -3.96 -9.15
N LYS A 154 -21.81 -4.32 -10.17
CA LYS A 154 -21.92 -3.78 -11.55
C LYS A 154 -21.92 -2.24 -11.59
N VAL A 155 -21.09 -1.60 -10.76
CA VAL A 155 -21.01 -0.14 -10.67
C VAL A 155 -20.57 0.49 -11.99
N PHE A 156 -19.75 -0.22 -12.76
CA PHE A 156 -19.28 0.22 -14.08
C PHE A 156 -19.90 -0.65 -15.18
N ALA A 157 -20.24 -0.02 -16.30
CA ALA A 157 -20.86 -0.70 -17.45
C ALA A 157 -19.88 -1.66 -18.18
N ARG A 158 -18.57 -1.44 -18.02
CA ARG A 158 -17.51 -2.26 -18.62
C ARG A 158 -16.67 -2.90 -17.50
N PRO A 159 -15.96 -4.01 -17.79
CA PRO A 159 -15.05 -4.62 -16.81
C PRO A 159 -14.00 -3.63 -16.28
N ILE A 160 -13.70 -3.72 -14.99
CA ILE A 160 -12.65 -2.92 -14.36
C ILE A 160 -11.29 -3.40 -14.87
N ALA A 161 -10.54 -2.52 -15.52
CA ALA A 161 -9.20 -2.77 -16.08
C ALA A 161 -8.07 -2.51 -15.08
N THR A 162 -8.37 -1.95 -13.91
CA THR A 162 -7.38 -1.64 -12.86
C THR A 162 -6.53 -2.86 -12.52
N GLN A 163 -5.20 -2.72 -12.64
CA GLN A 163 -4.22 -3.69 -12.19
C GLN A 163 -4.01 -3.53 -10.68
N VAL A 164 -3.89 -4.64 -9.94
CA VAL A 164 -3.48 -4.63 -8.52
C VAL A 164 -2.21 -5.45 -8.43
N GLU A 165 -1.11 -4.80 -8.11
CA GLU A 165 0.23 -5.38 -8.17
C GLU A 165 1.03 -5.02 -6.92
N LYS A 166 2.04 -5.84 -6.57
CA LYS A 166 2.99 -5.48 -5.51
C LYS A 166 3.78 -4.24 -5.91
N ALA A 167 3.96 -3.31 -4.98
CA ALA A 167 4.70 -2.08 -5.21
C ALA A 167 6.13 -2.36 -5.68
N PRO A 168 6.49 -1.94 -6.90
CA PRO A 168 7.86 -1.95 -7.40
C PRO A 168 8.60 -0.73 -6.86
N ARG A 169 9.83 -0.51 -7.35
CA ARG A 169 10.55 0.72 -7.05
C ARG A 169 9.80 1.92 -7.59
N PHE A 170 9.58 2.91 -6.71
CA PHE A 170 9.06 4.23 -7.05
C PHE A 170 10.21 5.15 -7.46
N TRP A 171 10.04 5.85 -8.58
CA TRP A 171 10.94 6.86 -9.09
C TRP A 171 10.24 8.22 -9.03
N ARG A 172 10.72 9.11 -8.18
CA ARG A 172 10.15 10.45 -8.04
C ARG A 172 10.30 11.22 -9.36
N ALA A 173 9.19 11.78 -9.85
CA ALA A 173 9.23 12.63 -11.04
C ALA A 173 9.91 13.97 -10.73
N GLU A 174 10.30 14.67 -11.78
CA GLU A 174 11.02 15.93 -11.75
C GLU A 174 10.24 17.00 -10.94
N GLU A 175 10.95 17.98 -10.38
CA GLU A 175 10.37 18.94 -9.44
C GLU A 175 9.24 19.76 -10.06
N TYR A 176 9.33 20.08 -11.36
CA TYR A 176 8.30 20.86 -12.06
C TYR A 176 6.95 20.13 -12.20
N HIS A 177 6.89 18.82 -11.95
CA HIS A 177 5.66 18.03 -11.89
C HIS A 177 4.98 18.07 -10.53
N GLN A 178 5.73 18.35 -9.46
CA GLN A 178 5.20 18.31 -8.10
C GLN A 178 4.26 19.50 -7.85
N LYS A 179 3.12 19.25 -7.22
CA LYS A 179 2.10 20.27 -6.87
C LYS A 179 1.68 21.13 -8.07
N TYR A 180 1.63 20.53 -9.27
CA TYR A 180 1.46 21.25 -10.53
C TYR A 180 0.27 22.18 -10.54
N TYR A 181 -0.92 21.72 -10.14
CA TYR A 181 -2.14 22.53 -10.12
C TYR A 181 -2.18 23.52 -8.96
N GLN A 182 -1.66 23.12 -7.79
CA GLN A 182 -1.62 23.97 -6.61
C GLN A 182 -0.76 25.22 -6.84
N LEU A 183 0.44 25.04 -7.36
CA LEU A 183 1.39 26.14 -7.62
C LEU A 183 0.93 27.07 -8.76
N ARG A 184 0.08 26.59 -9.65
CA ARG A 184 -0.41 27.38 -10.80
C ARG A 184 -1.82 27.95 -10.62
N GLY A 185 -2.45 27.70 -9.47
CA GLY A 185 -3.83 28.16 -9.20
C GLY A 185 -4.87 27.60 -10.18
N LYS A 186 -4.59 26.42 -10.79
CA LYS A 186 -5.45 25.78 -11.79
C LYS A 186 -6.18 24.59 -11.17
N LYS A 187 -7.28 24.17 -11.81
CA LYS A 187 -8.03 22.95 -11.46
C LYS A 187 -7.73 21.85 -12.50
N PRO A 188 -7.69 20.56 -12.07
CA PRO A 188 -7.57 19.44 -12.99
C PRO A 188 -8.71 19.40 -14.01
N TYR A 189 -8.40 18.97 -15.25
CA TYR A 189 -9.40 18.74 -16.29
C TYR A 189 -9.93 17.29 -16.32
N CYS A 190 -9.19 16.35 -15.74
CA CYS A 190 -9.40 14.90 -15.92
C CYS A 190 -9.82 14.13 -14.65
N HIS A 191 -9.82 14.74 -13.47
CA HIS A 191 -10.17 14.09 -12.20
C HIS A 191 -11.07 15.04 -11.41
N LEU A 192 -12.35 15.07 -11.79
CA LEU A 192 -13.29 16.12 -11.36
C LEU A 192 -14.14 15.75 -10.14
N VAL A 193 -14.08 14.49 -9.67
CA VAL A 193 -14.87 14.08 -8.50
C VAL A 193 -14.08 14.44 -7.23
N PRO A 194 -14.52 15.45 -6.45
CA PRO A 194 -13.84 15.77 -5.20
C PRO A 194 -14.04 14.63 -4.19
N PHE A 195 -13.09 14.49 -3.28
CA PHE A 195 -13.28 13.66 -2.10
C PHE A 195 -14.47 14.21 -1.33
N ALA A 196 -15.54 13.42 -1.21
CA ALA A 196 -16.70 13.83 -0.42
C ALA A 196 -16.28 13.82 1.06
N GLU A 197 -16.34 14.98 1.70
CA GLU A 197 -16.35 15.02 3.16
C GLU A 197 -17.60 14.25 3.62
N GLU A 198 -17.39 13.18 4.38
CA GLU A 198 -18.49 12.49 5.07
C GLU A 198 -19.12 13.52 6.01
N LYS A 199 -20.37 13.85 5.74
CA LYS A 199 -21.20 14.75 6.57
C LYS A 199 -21.66 14.01 7.82
#